data_050e7dad935193d553cea0659ff7a747
#
_entry.id   050e7dad935193d553cea0659ff7a747
#
_cell.length_a   1.000
_cell.length_b   1.000
_cell.length_c   1.000
_cell.angle_alpha   90.00
_cell.angle_beta   90.00
_cell.angle_gamma   90.00
#
_symmetry.space_group_name_H-M   'P 1'
#
loop_
_entity.id
_entity.type
_entity.pdbx_description
1 polymer ?
#
loop_
_entity_poly.entity_id
_entity_poly.type
_entity_poly.pdbx_seq_one_letter_code
_entity_poly.pdbx_strand_id
1 'polypeptide(L)'
;MNIHDHYADLLNATYESILFADCSGIIQFWNPGCERMFGFSSDEAIGQSLDIIIPERLRKAHWKGFFEAVERGDTLPGRRPARTKALSRDGGIIYVEMSFAMAHNANGSVIGSIAVARPDQRQSENGEPQTTTENKCPLST
;
A
#
# COMPACT_ATOMS: atom_id res chain seq x y z
N MET A 1 19.04 -18.64 16.62
CA MET A 1 17.78 -18.19 15.99
C MET A 1 18.03 -17.86 14.54
N ASN A 2 17.21 -18.36 13.64
CA ASN A 2 17.27 -17.97 12.23
C ASN A 2 16.22 -16.89 11.96
N ILE A 3 16.68 -15.68 11.63
CA ILE A 3 15.78 -14.57 11.40
C ILE A 3 14.80 -14.81 10.24
N HIS A 4 15.18 -15.66 9.30
CA HIS A 4 14.30 -15.96 8.16
C HIS A 4 13.00 -16.63 8.58
N ASP A 5 12.99 -17.33 9.71
CA ASP A 5 11.78 -17.98 10.22
C ASP A 5 10.84 -16.98 10.91
N HIS A 6 11.27 -15.71 11.06
CA HIS A 6 10.56 -14.70 11.82
C HIS A 6 10.19 -13.46 11.00
N TYR A 7 10.31 -13.50 9.68
CA TYR A 7 10.02 -12.31 8.87
C TYR A 7 8.59 -11.83 9.05
N ALA A 8 7.61 -12.75 9.06
CA ALA A 8 6.23 -12.35 9.27
C ALA A 8 6.02 -11.75 10.67
N ASP A 9 6.68 -12.32 11.68
CA ASP A 9 6.59 -11.81 13.04
C ASP A 9 7.12 -10.39 13.13
N LEU A 10 8.22 -10.12 12.42
CA LEU A 10 8.80 -8.76 12.41
C LEU A 10 7.86 -7.76 11.76
N LEU A 11 7.27 -8.11 10.63
CA LEU A 11 6.34 -7.24 9.93
C LEU A 11 5.06 -7.01 10.74
N ASN A 12 4.63 -8.01 11.49
CA ASN A 12 3.45 -7.90 12.34
C ASN A 12 3.72 -7.10 13.61
N ALA A 13 4.96 -6.97 14.02
CA ALA A 13 5.33 -6.26 15.24
C ALA A 13 5.41 -4.75 15.06
N THR A 14 5.52 -4.26 13.83
CA THR A 14 5.62 -2.83 13.59
C THR A 14 4.27 -2.12 13.71
N TYR A 15 4.30 -0.88 14.14
CA TYR A 15 3.11 -0.04 14.19
C TYR A 15 2.67 0.40 12.78
N GLU A 16 3.61 0.49 11.84
CA GLU A 16 3.32 0.90 10.48
C GLU A 16 2.39 -0.08 9.78
N SER A 17 1.62 0.41 8.81
CA SER A 17 0.80 -0.45 7.97
C SER A 17 1.68 -1.05 6.88
N ILE A 18 1.78 -2.36 6.85
CA ILE A 18 2.56 -3.06 5.83
C ILE A 18 1.66 -4.07 5.15
N LEU A 19 1.60 -3.99 3.83
CA LEU A 19 0.83 -4.96 3.05
C LEU A 19 1.64 -5.38 1.82
N PHE A 20 1.30 -6.54 1.31
CA PHE A 20 1.91 -7.08 0.10
C PHE A 20 0.81 -7.58 -0.83
N ALA A 21 0.91 -7.21 -2.10
CA ALA A 21 0.01 -7.67 -3.16
C ALA A 21 0.82 -8.37 -4.24
N ASP A 22 0.28 -9.44 -4.80
CA ASP A 22 0.95 -10.14 -5.90
C ASP A 22 0.90 -9.33 -7.19
N CYS A 23 1.43 -9.87 -8.28
CA CYS A 23 1.51 -9.17 -9.55
C CYS A 23 0.15 -8.89 -10.20
N SER A 24 -0.90 -9.51 -9.71
CA SER A 24 -2.27 -9.24 -10.14
C SER A 24 -2.98 -8.22 -9.25
N GLY A 25 -2.30 -7.75 -8.21
CA GLY A 25 -2.88 -6.79 -7.28
C GLY A 25 -3.76 -7.41 -6.21
N ILE A 26 -3.61 -8.70 -5.98
CA ILE A 26 -4.37 -9.40 -4.93
C ILE A 26 -3.56 -9.42 -3.65
N ILE A 27 -4.17 -8.98 -2.56
CA ILE A 27 -3.52 -8.85 -1.26
C ILE A 27 -3.16 -10.23 -0.73
N GLN A 28 -1.89 -10.41 -0.35
CA GLN A 28 -1.35 -11.65 0.18
C GLN A 28 -0.85 -11.51 1.61
N PHE A 29 -0.60 -10.30 2.07
CA PHE A 29 -0.15 -10.03 3.43
C PHE A 29 -0.75 -8.70 3.92
N TRP A 30 -1.14 -8.67 5.18
CA TRP A 30 -1.86 -7.55 5.78
C TRP A 30 -1.60 -7.56 7.28
N ASN A 31 -0.78 -6.63 7.76
CA ASN A 31 -0.36 -6.65 9.16
C ASN A 31 -1.35 -5.93 10.09
N PRO A 32 -1.16 -6.02 11.42
CA PRO A 32 -2.04 -5.31 12.36
C PRO A 32 -2.11 -3.80 12.14
N GLY A 33 -1.03 -3.18 11.65
CA GLY A 33 -1.06 -1.76 11.28
C GLY A 33 -2.10 -1.47 10.21
N CYS A 34 -2.22 -2.35 9.21
CA CYS A 34 -3.24 -2.22 8.19
C CYS A 34 -4.65 -2.36 8.77
N GLU A 35 -4.82 -3.28 9.71
CA GLU A 35 -6.13 -3.47 10.37
C GLU A 35 -6.55 -2.19 11.09
N ARG A 36 -5.63 -1.56 11.79
CA ARG A 36 -5.91 -0.30 12.50
C ARG A 36 -6.23 0.84 11.52
N MET A 37 -5.44 0.94 10.45
CA MET A 37 -5.54 2.09 9.54
C MET A 37 -6.75 2.00 8.62
N PHE A 38 -6.95 0.85 8.00
CA PHE A 38 -7.97 0.69 6.96
C PHE A 38 -9.26 0.07 7.48
N GLY A 39 -9.23 -0.56 8.65
CA GLY A 39 -10.41 -1.14 9.27
C GLY A 39 -10.76 -2.56 8.84
N PHE A 40 -10.09 -3.10 7.80
CA PHE A 40 -10.29 -4.50 7.41
C PHE A 40 -9.41 -5.40 8.27
N SER A 41 -9.94 -6.52 8.71
CA SER A 41 -9.11 -7.54 9.33
C SER A 41 -8.26 -8.23 8.27
N SER A 42 -7.22 -8.93 8.70
CA SER A 42 -6.39 -9.74 7.81
C SER A 42 -7.24 -10.74 7.03
N ASP A 43 -8.16 -11.42 7.72
CA ASP A 43 -9.04 -12.40 7.08
C ASP A 43 -9.94 -11.76 6.02
N GLU A 44 -10.37 -10.54 6.23
CA GLU A 44 -11.19 -9.82 5.25
C GLU A 44 -10.38 -9.34 4.05
N ALA A 45 -9.15 -8.91 4.27
CA ALA A 45 -8.34 -8.27 3.24
C ALA A 45 -7.59 -9.25 2.35
N ILE A 46 -7.00 -10.30 2.93
CA ILE A 46 -6.21 -11.25 2.17
C ILE A 46 -7.09 -11.96 1.15
N GLY A 47 -6.64 -11.99 -0.11
CA GLY A 47 -7.40 -12.55 -1.22
C GLY A 47 -8.25 -11.53 -1.97
N GLN A 48 -8.35 -10.30 -1.45
CA GLN A 48 -9.08 -9.23 -2.11
C GLN A 48 -8.16 -8.39 -2.99
N SER A 49 -8.75 -7.74 -3.98
CA SER A 49 -8.03 -6.76 -4.78
C SER A 49 -7.64 -5.54 -3.94
N LEU A 50 -6.54 -4.89 -4.29
CA LEU A 50 -6.16 -3.61 -3.70
C LEU A 50 -7.26 -2.55 -3.85
N ASP A 51 -8.23 -2.76 -4.73
CA ASP A 51 -9.36 -1.85 -4.87
C ASP A 51 -10.08 -1.55 -3.56
N ILE A 52 -10.03 -2.46 -2.58
CA ILE A 52 -10.70 -2.25 -1.30
C ILE A 52 -10.20 -1.01 -0.56
N ILE A 53 -8.97 -0.59 -0.84
CA ILE A 53 -8.39 0.60 -0.22
C ILE A 53 -8.16 1.76 -1.20
N ILE A 54 -8.59 1.63 -2.44
CA ILE A 54 -8.38 2.65 -3.46
C ILE A 54 -9.70 3.32 -3.82
N PRO A 55 -9.83 4.64 -3.60
CA PRO A 55 -11.03 5.36 -4.02
C PRO A 55 -11.32 5.11 -5.49
N GLU A 56 -12.58 4.94 -5.82
CA GLU A 56 -13.00 4.53 -7.16
C GLU A 56 -12.41 5.39 -8.27
N ARG A 57 -12.42 6.70 -8.10
CA ARG A 57 -11.89 7.61 -9.12
C ARG A 57 -10.38 7.50 -9.34
N LEU A 58 -9.66 6.89 -8.40
CA LEU A 58 -8.22 6.71 -8.50
C LEU A 58 -7.81 5.36 -9.08
N ARG A 59 -8.76 4.44 -9.22
CA ARG A 59 -8.45 3.05 -9.59
C ARG A 59 -7.79 2.93 -10.96
N LYS A 60 -8.30 3.63 -11.95
CA LYS A 60 -7.74 3.56 -13.30
C LYS A 60 -6.28 3.96 -13.33
N ALA A 61 -5.96 5.09 -12.73
CA ALA A 61 -4.58 5.57 -12.66
C ALA A 61 -3.69 4.64 -11.83
N HIS A 62 -4.23 4.13 -10.72
CA HIS A 62 -3.51 3.20 -9.88
C HIS A 62 -3.10 1.94 -10.66
N TRP A 63 -4.04 1.30 -11.33
CA TRP A 63 -3.76 0.05 -12.02
C TRP A 63 -2.81 0.25 -13.20
N LYS A 64 -2.93 1.38 -13.89
CA LYS A 64 -2.00 1.71 -14.95
C LYS A 64 -0.56 1.77 -14.40
N GLY A 65 -0.36 2.53 -13.33
CA GLY A 65 0.96 2.64 -12.71
C GLY A 65 1.46 1.33 -12.12
N PHE A 66 0.56 0.58 -11.50
CA PHE A 66 0.89 -0.71 -10.90
C PHE A 66 1.41 -1.70 -11.95
N PHE A 67 0.68 -1.87 -13.04
CA PHE A 67 1.09 -2.84 -14.06
C PHE A 67 2.33 -2.38 -14.83
N GLU A 68 2.52 -1.08 -15.01
CA GLU A 68 3.77 -0.55 -15.58
C GLU A 68 4.95 -0.86 -14.67
N ALA A 69 4.78 -0.72 -13.36
CA ALA A 69 5.84 -1.04 -12.40
C ALA A 69 6.16 -2.55 -12.38
N VAL A 70 5.14 -3.39 -12.44
CA VAL A 70 5.34 -4.85 -12.53
C VAL A 70 6.11 -5.21 -13.80
N GLU A 71 5.72 -4.65 -14.93
CA GLU A 71 6.37 -4.92 -16.21
C GLU A 71 7.81 -4.42 -16.23
N ARG A 72 8.05 -3.21 -15.70
CA ARG A 72 9.40 -2.64 -15.62
C ARG A 72 10.27 -3.37 -14.58
N GLY A 73 9.65 -3.99 -13.59
CA GLY A 73 10.35 -4.72 -12.53
C GLY A 73 10.78 -3.86 -11.36
N ASP A 74 10.40 -2.59 -11.34
CA ASP A 74 10.82 -1.68 -10.29
C ASP A 74 9.91 -0.46 -10.21
N THR A 75 9.93 0.22 -9.07
CA THR A 75 9.38 1.56 -8.95
C THR A 75 10.40 2.56 -9.49
N LEU A 76 9.96 3.77 -9.79
CA LEU A 76 10.85 4.79 -10.31
C LEU A 76 11.95 5.10 -9.29
N PRO A 77 13.21 5.19 -9.72
CA PRO A 77 14.32 5.51 -8.83
C PRO A 77 14.10 6.85 -8.12
N GLY A 78 14.52 6.91 -6.85
CA GLY A 78 14.41 8.14 -6.06
C GLY A 78 12.99 8.48 -5.62
N ARG A 79 12.04 7.60 -5.84
CA ARG A 79 10.67 7.88 -5.45
C ARG A 79 10.54 7.93 -3.94
N ARG A 80 9.98 9.02 -3.47
CA ARG A 80 9.74 9.25 -2.05
C ARG A 80 8.32 8.81 -1.68
N PRO A 81 8.05 8.58 -0.39
CA PRO A 81 6.67 8.38 0.04
C PRO A 81 5.77 9.51 -0.46
N ALA A 82 4.62 9.14 -0.97
CA ALA A 82 3.67 10.08 -1.53
C ALA A 82 2.42 10.16 -0.65
N ARG A 83 1.87 11.35 -0.55
CA ARG A 83 0.58 11.55 0.12
C ARG A 83 -0.53 11.24 -0.85
N THR A 84 -1.46 10.42 -0.41
CA THR A 84 -2.59 10.04 -1.24
C THR A 84 -3.83 9.78 -0.38
N LYS A 85 -4.94 9.51 -1.04
CA LYS A 85 -6.19 9.13 -0.39
C LYS A 85 -6.36 7.63 -0.46
N ALA A 86 -6.93 7.07 0.59
CA ALA A 86 -7.27 5.66 0.64
C ALA A 86 -8.70 5.51 1.16
N LEU A 87 -9.30 4.36 0.92
CA LEU A 87 -10.61 4.01 1.48
C LEU A 87 -10.44 3.23 2.75
N SER A 88 -11.28 3.52 3.74
CA SER A 88 -11.43 2.65 4.89
C SER A 88 -12.59 1.69 4.67
N ARG A 89 -12.73 0.71 5.56
CA ARG A 89 -13.78 -0.33 5.48
C ARG A 89 -15.19 0.27 5.46
N ASP A 90 -15.40 1.37 6.17
CA ASP A 90 -16.70 2.02 6.23
C ASP A 90 -17.00 2.92 5.03
N GLY A 91 -16.10 2.95 4.04
CA GLY A 91 -16.27 3.78 2.85
C GLY A 91 -15.74 5.20 2.99
N GLY A 92 -15.23 5.57 4.15
CA GLY A 92 -14.66 6.89 4.37
C GLY A 92 -13.31 7.05 3.69
N ILE A 93 -12.95 8.29 3.40
CA ILE A 93 -11.65 8.64 2.82
C ILE A 93 -10.68 8.94 3.95
N ILE A 94 -9.52 8.31 3.89
CA ILE A 94 -8.42 8.62 4.80
C ILE A 94 -7.22 9.12 4.01
N TYR A 95 -6.45 10.01 4.63
CA TYR A 95 -5.26 10.60 4.00
C TYR A 95 -4.04 9.87 4.54
N VAL A 96 -3.23 9.35 3.65
CA VAL A 96 -2.08 8.52 4.02
C VAL A 96 -0.84 8.97 3.30
N GLU A 97 0.30 8.69 3.93
CA GLU A 97 1.60 8.79 3.30
C GLU A 97 2.07 7.37 3.04
N MET A 98 2.42 7.06 1.81
CA MET A 98 2.64 5.68 1.39
C MET A 98 3.86 5.57 0.50
N SER A 99 4.65 4.53 0.74
CA SER A 99 5.77 4.17 -0.12
C SER A 99 5.59 2.77 -0.66
N PHE A 100 6.16 2.52 -1.83
CA PHE A 100 6.05 1.26 -2.53
C PHE A 100 7.40 0.77 -3.01
N ALA A 101 7.55 -0.55 -3.06
CA ALA A 101 8.67 -1.18 -3.72
C ALA A 101 8.21 -2.47 -4.37
N MET A 102 8.76 -2.80 -5.53
CA MET A 102 8.56 -4.10 -6.13
C MET A 102 9.42 -5.12 -5.38
N ALA A 103 8.82 -6.24 -5.07
CA ALA A 103 9.51 -7.34 -4.40
C ALA A 103 9.93 -8.39 -5.44
N HIS A 104 11.11 -8.94 -5.25
CA HIS A 104 11.69 -9.92 -6.17
C HIS A 104 12.02 -11.21 -5.44
N ASN A 105 11.92 -12.33 -6.16
CA ASN A 105 12.39 -13.60 -5.62
C ASN A 105 13.92 -13.75 -5.84
N ALA A 106 14.46 -14.88 -5.43
CA ALA A 106 15.89 -15.14 -5.54
C ALA A 106 16.40 -15.14 -7.00
N ASN A 107 15.51 -15.37 -7.96
CA ASN A 107 15.86 -15.36 -9.38
C ASN A 107 15.74 -13.97 -10.01
N GLY A 108 15.36 -12.97 -9.24
CA GLY A 108 15.19 -11.61 -9.73
C GLY A 108 13.84 -11.34 -10.39
N SER A 109 12.93 -12.28 -10.37
CA SER A 109 11.58 -12.08 -10.91
C SER A 109 10.72 -11.32 -9.93
N VAL A 110 9.89 -10.40 -10.44
CA VAL A 110 8.94 -9.65 -9.62
C VAL A 110 7.87 -10.61 -9.09
N ILE A 111 7.65 -10.59 -7.78
CA ILE A 111 6.60 -11.39 -7.15
C ILE A 111 5.42 -10.53 -6.69
N GLY A 112 5.57 -9.23 -6.67
CA GLY A 112 4.51 -8.32 -6.27
C GLY A 112 5.05 -7.01 -5.74
N SER A 113 4.19 -6.31 -5.01
CA SER A 113 4.49 -5.00 -4.47
C SER A 113 4.30 -4.98 -2.97
N ILE A 114 5.27 -4.44 -2.24
CA ILE A 114 5.12 -4.13 -0.82
C ILE A 114 4.78 -2.65 -0.68
N ALA A 115 3.84 -2.34 0.20
CA ALA A 115 3.46 -0.97 0.52
C ALA A 115 3.59 -0.76 2.02
N VAL A 116 4.14 0.39 2.40
CA VAL A 116 4.22 0.84 3.79
C VAL A 116 3.50 2.17 3.88
N ALA A 117 2.54 2.26 4.79
CA ALA A 117 1.68 3.44 4.89
C ALA A 117 1.57 3.93 6.33
N ARG A 118 1.35 5.23 6.46
CA ARG A 118 1.08 5.87 7.74
C ARG A 118 0.06 6.98 7.54
N PRO A 119 -0.68 7.39 8.58
CA PRO A 119 -1.57 8.54 8.45
C PRO A 119 -0.79 9.78 8.05
N ASP A 120 -1.40 10.61 7.21
CA ASP A 120 -0.81 11.90 6.85
C ASP A 120 -1.01 12.85 8.03
N GLN A 121 0.05 13.10 8.78
CA GLN A 121 -0.01 13.91 10.00
C GLN A 121 -0.36 15.37 9.72
N ARG A 122 -0.04 15.87 8.53
CA ARG A 122 -0.40 17.25 8.18
C ARG A 122 -1.91 17.42 8.09
N GLN A 123 -2.61 16.38 7.73
CA GLN A 123 -4.06 16.35 7.74
C GLN A 123 -4.59 16.53 9.17
N SER A 124 -4.02 15.80 10.12
CA SER A 124 -4.42 15.88 11.52
C SER A 124 -4.14 17.22 12.14
N GLU A 125 -3.00 17.81 11.82
CA GLU A 125 -2.60 19.10 12.37
C GLU A 125 -3.49 20.25 11.91
N ASN A 126 -3.94 20.21 10.68
CA ASN A 126 -4.73 21.29 10.11
C ASN A 126 -6.24 21.10 10.30
N GLY A 127 -6.67 19.92 10.72
CA GLY A 127 -8.08 19.63 10.91
C GLY A 127 -8.93 19.66 9.65
N GLU A 128 -8.33 19.87 8.50
CA GLU A 128 -9.01 19.94 7.23
C GLU A 128 -8.42 18.96 6.23
N PRO A 129 -9.28 18.34 5.39
CA PRO A 129 -8.80 17.50 4.33
C PRO A 129 -7.96 18.31 3.37
N GLN A 130 -6.72 17.92 3.18
CA GLN A 130 -5.93 18.52 2.15
C GLN A 130 -6.52 18.12 0.81
N THR A 131 -6.87 19.12 0.03
CA THR A 131 -7.17 18.89 -1.35
C THR A 131 -5.87 18.57 -2.05
N THR A 132 -5.33 17.45 -1.81
CA THR A 132 -4.15 17.10 -2.53
C THR A 132 -4.50 16.87 -3.96
N THR A 133 -3.77 17.51 -4.69
CA THR A 133 -3.59 17.23 -6.04
C THR A 133 -3.94 15.87 -6.34
N GLU A 134 -4.96 15.73 -6.96
CA GLU A 134 -5.20 14.72 -7.75
C GLU A 134 -4.55 13.46 -7.45
N ASN A 135 -4.18 13.27 -6.26
CA ASN A 135 -4.03 12.01 -5.69
C ASN A 135 -3.42 10.99 -6.57
N LYS A 136 -2.27 11.29 -7.05
CA LYS A 136 -1.55 10.30 -7.78
C LYS A 136 -1.31 9.13 -6.88
N CYS A 137 -1.82 7.98 -7.25
CA CYS A 137 -1.39 6.76 -6.64
C CYS A 137 0.14 6.73 -6.69
N PRO A 138 0.82 6.37 -5.60
CA PRO A 138 2.28 6.32 -5.61
C PRO A 138 2.88 5.44 -6.69
N LEU A 139 2.13 4.48 -7.21
CA LEU A 139 2.57 3.64 -8.32
C LEU A 139 2.30 4.25 -9.68
N SER A 140 1.52 5.30 -9.77
CA SER A 140 1.35 6.02 -11.02
C SER A 140 2.46 7.04 -11.18
N THR A 141 2.95 7.17 -12.33
CA THR A 141 4.05 8.10 -12.63
C THR A 141 3.51 9.43 -13.08
#